data_2aa30a865ef5b24424bc45a63f1caa95
#
_entry.id   2aa30a865ef5b24424bc45a63f1caa95
#
_cell.length_a   1.000
_cell.length_b   1.000
_cell.length_c   1.000
_cell.angle_alpha   90.00
_cell.angle_beta   90.00
_cell.angle_gamma   90.00
#
_symmetry.space_group_name_H-M   'P 1'
#
loop_
_entity.id
_entity.type
_entity.pdbx_description
1 polymer ?
#
loop_
_entity_poly.entity_id
_entity_poly.type
_entity_poly.pdbx_seq_one_letter_code
_entity_poly.pdbx_strand_id
1 'polypeptide(L)'
;QKRSERGVGTGXTVYPPLSSNIAHGGPSVDLAIFRLXXXXXXXXXGAINFITTVINIRPIGITFDRIPLFVXAVVITAILLLLSLPVLAGAITILLTDRNLNTSFFDPAGGGDPILXXXXXXXXXHPEXXXXXXXGFGLISHIVRXXXXXXXXFGTLGIIYAIIAIGLLGFIVXAHHIFTVGMDVDTRAYFTSATIIIAVPTGIKVFRXLATYHGTTITYSPVTLXALXXXXXXXVGGLTGVVLANSSIDIVLHDTYYVVAXXXXXXXIGAVFAIIAXFIQXFPLFTGI
;
A
#
# COMPACT_ATOMS: atom_id res chain seq x y z
N GLN A 1 22.85 -18.70 -20.95
CA GLN A 1 21.94 -18.34 -22.03
C GLN A 1 20.54 -18.87 -21.83
N LYS A 2 20.40 -20.17 -21.54
CA LYS A 2 19.09 -20.76 -21.30
C LYS A 2 18.39 -20.19 -20.09
N ARG A 3 19.14 -19.73 -19.10
CA ARG A 3 18.55 -19.13 -17.90
C ARG A 3 17.91 -17.77 -18.16
N SER A 4 18.42 -17.04 -19.15
CA SER A 4 17.83 -15.74 -19.46
C SER A 4 16.47 -15.82 -20.09
N GLU A 5 16.16 -16.95 -20.72
CA GLU A 5 14.87 -17.15 -21.35
C GLU A 5 13.80 -17.62 -20.38
N ARG A 6 14.20 -18.04 -19.17
CA ARG A 6 13.27 -18.59 -18.18
C ARG A 6 12.69 -17.54 -17.26
N GLY A 7 13.10 -16.28 -17.42
CA GLY A 7 12.60 -15.21 -16.58
C GLY A 7 13.32 -15.09 -15.25
N VAL A 8 12.75 -14.33 -14.36
CA VAL A 8 13.34 -14.03 -13.05
C VAL A 8 12.80 -15.02 -12.03
N GLY A 9 13.67 -15.81 -11.42
CA GLY A 9 13.27 -16.80 -10.43
C GLY A 9 13.60 -16.37 -9.00
N THR A 10 13.29 -15.14 -8.63
CA THR A 10 13.68 -14.59 -7.34
C THR A 10 12.50 -14.21 -6.43
N GLY A 11 11.29 -14.49 -6.86
CA GLY A 11 10.12 -14.09 -6.12
C GLY A 11 9.79 -12.60 -6.33
N UNK A 12 8.86 -12.26 -5.76
CA UNK A 12 8.28 -10.96 -5.93
C UNK A 12 9.10 -9.88 -5.35
N THR A 13 10.55 -10.47 -3.99
CA THR A 13 11.28 -9.32 -3.41
C THR A 13 12.67 -9.13 -4.04
N VAL A 14 13.09 -10.09 -4.86
CA VAL A 14 14.36 -10.00 -5.58
C VAL A 14 15.53 -9.87 -4.59
N TYR A 15 15.52 -10.70 -3.56
CA TYR A 15 16.53 -10.61 -2.50
C TYR A 15 17.93 -10.99 -3.03
N PRO A 16 18.95 -10.19 -2.73
CA PRO A 16 20.31 -10.70 -2.89
C PRO A 16 20.63 -11.68 -1.74
N PRO A 17 21.55 -12.63 -1.89
CA PRO A 17 22.38 -12.86 -3.08
C PRO A 17 21.72 -13.73 -4.17
N LEU A 18 20.46 -14.16 -3.98
CA LEU A 18 19.78 -14.97 -4.98
C LEU A 18 19.68 -14.24 -6.32
N SER A 19 19.38 -12.94 -6.28
CA SER A 19 19.26 -12.12 -7.49
C SER A 19 20.59 -11.62 -8.02
N SER A 20 21.68 -11.91 -7.34
CA SER A 20 22.99 -11.44 -7.79
C SER A 20 23.53 -12.30 -8.94
N ASN A 21 24.69 -11.91 -9.45
CA ASN A 21 25.23 -12.49 -10.66
C ASN A 21 25.54 -13.98 -10.55
N ILE A 22 25.87 -14.46 -9.36
CA ILE A 22 26.25 -15.86 -9.20
C ILE A 22 25.05 -16.78 -9.40
N ALA A 23 23.91 -16.49 -8.77
CA ALA A 23 22.74 -17.35 -8.85
C ALA A 23 21.90 -17.08 -10.09
N HIS A 24 21.82 -15.82 -10.54
CA HIS A 24 21.04 -15.42 -11.71
C HIS A 24 21.92 -14.60 -12.65
N GLY A 25 22.80 -15.29 -13.37
CA GLY A 25 23.82 -14.63 -14.17
C GLY A 25 23.39 -14.12 -15.54
N GLY A 26 22.18 -14.43 -15.97
CA GLY A 26 21.71 -13.98 -17.26
C GLY A 26 21.10 -12.58 -17.20
N PRO A 27 20.56 -12.08 -18.32
CA PRO A 27 20.00 -10.74 -18.38
C PRO A 27 18.60 -10.61 -17.80
N SER A 28 17.97 -11.69 -17.30
CA SER A 28 16.59 -11.64 -16.85
C SER A 28 16.37 -10.64 -15.71
N VAL A 29 17.22 -10.68 -14.69
CA VAL A 29 17.10 -9.76 -13.56
C VAL A 29 17.38 -8.33 -13.99
N ASP A 30 18.39 -8.12 -14.84
CA ASP A 30 18.69 -6.79 -15.35
C ASP A 30 17.50 -6.21 -16.13
N LEU A 31 16.89 -7.01 -16.97
CA LEU A 31 15.72 -6.56 -17.73
C LEU A 31 14.54 -6.27 -16.83
N ALA A 32 14.33 -7.07 -15.78
CA ALA A 32 13.29 -6.80 -14.81
C ALA A 32 13.53 -5.47 -14.08
N ILE A 33 14.78 -5.19 -13.73
CA ILE A 33 15.14 -3.93 -13.09
C ILE A 33 14.85 -2.75 -14.03
N PHE A 34 15.23 -2.87 -15.29
CA PHE A 34 14.96 -1.81 -16.25
C PHE A 34 13.47 -1.60 -16.48
N ARG A 35 12.70 -2.66 -16.43
CA ARG A 35 11.25 -2.54 -16.53
C ARG A 35 10.67 -1.73 -15.35
N LEU A 36 11.15 -2.04 -14.21
CA LEU A 36 10.70 -1.30 -13.02
C LEU A 36 11.11 0.18 -13.05
N UNK A 37 12.19 0.45 -13.54
CA UNK A 37 12.69 1.79 -13.63
C UNK A 37 11.91 2.58 -14.62
N UNK A 38 11.22 1.84 -15.54
CA UNK A 38 10.35 2.48 -16.45
C UNK A 38 9.00 2.74 -15.87
N UNK A 39 8.58 1.92 -15.04
CA UNK A 39 7.36 2.04 -14.33
C UNK A 39 7.46 3.07 -13.24
N UNK A 40 8.55 3.26 -12.73
CA UNK A 40 8.80 4.21 -11.69
C UNK A 40 8.84 5.65 -12.19
N UNK A 41 9.21 5.81 -13.29
CA UNK A 41 9.24 7.08 -13.91
C UNK A 41 7.87 7.54 -14.35
N UNK A 42 7.12 6.69 -14.69
CA UNK A 42 5.75 6.92 -15.04
C UNK A 42 4.88 7.23 -13.85
N UNK A 43 5.03 6.65 -12.87
CA UNK A 43 4.34 6.84 -11.66
C UNK A 43 4.77 8.10 -10.93
N UNK A 44 5.85 8.53 -11.05
CA UNK A 44 6.33 9.77 -10.50
C UNK A 44 5.84 11.00 -11.21
N UNK A 45 5.62 10.86 -12.36
CA UNK A 45 5.07 11.90 -13.14
C UNK A 45 3.58 12.03 -12.96
N GLY A 46 2.95 11.00 -12.84
CA GLY A 46 1.54 10.95 -12.52
C GLY A 46 1.21 11.55 -11.18
N ALA A 47 2.00 11.20 -10.18
CA ALA A 47 1.77 11.73 -8.85
C ALA A 47 1.91 13.25 -8.81
N ILE A 48 2.90 13.77 -9.47
CA ILE A 48 3.07 15.23 -9.53
C ILE A 48 1.84 15.87 -10.17
N ASN A 49 1.39 15.27 -11.27
CA ASN A 49 0.20 15.76 -11.97
C ASN A 49 -1.01 15.83 -11.04
N PHE A 50 -1.29 14.73 -10.33
CA PHE A 50 -2.44 14.69 -9.45
C PHE A 50 -2.33 15.70 -8.31
N ILE A 51 -1.15 15.80 -7.69
CA ILE A 51 -0.97 16.72 -6.58
C ILE A 51 -1.18 18.17 -7.03
N THR A 52 -0.54 18.55 -8.13
CA THR A 52 -0.66 19.94 -8.61
C THR A 52 -2.07 20.25 -9.09
N THR A 53 -2.76 19.28 -9.68
CA THR A 53 -4.14 19.48 -10.11
C THR A 53 -5.04 19.77 -8.91
N VAL A 54 -4.92 19.00 -7.85
CA VAL A 54 -5.77 19.20 -6.69
C VAL A 54 -5.46 20.53 -6.00
N ILE A 55 -4.18 20.89 -5.90
CA ILE A 55 -3.81 22.13 -5.24
C ILE A 55 -4.29 23.35 -6.04
N ASN A 56 -4.17 23.32 -7.36
CA ASN A 56 -4.33 24.53 -8.19
C ASN A 56 -5.69 24.65 -8.86
N ILE A 57 -6.43 23.56 -9.04
CA ILE A 57 -7.67 23.59 -9.83
C ILE A 57 -8.87 23.26 -8.92
N ARG A 58 -8.98 23.97 -7.82
CA ARG A 58 -10.14 23.84 -6.93
C ARG A 58 -11.20 24.85 -7.33
N PRO A 59 -12.49 24.47 -7.31
CA PRO A 59 -13.55 25.45 -7.51
C PRO A 59 -13.54 26.52 -6.42
N ILE A 60 -14.16 27.66 -6.70
CA ILE A 60 -14.28 28.74 -5.74
C ILE A 60 -15.08 28.26 -4.53
N GLY A 61 -14.56 28.50 -3.35
CA GLY A 61 -15.21 28.12 -2.10
C GLY A 61 -14.87 26.73 -1.60
N ILE A 62 -14.08 25.97 -2.35
CA ILE A 62 -13.66 24.63 -1.91
C ILE A 62 -12.27 24.73 -1.28
N THR A 63 -12.22 24.57 0.03
CA THR A 63 -10.96 24.51 0.78
C THR A 63 -10.51 23.05 0.90
N PHE A 64 -9.32 22.84 1.47
CA PHE A 64 -8.77 21.49 1.55
C PHE A 64 -9.59 20.56 2.44
N ASP A 65 -10.31 21.09 3.42
CA ASP A 65 -11.17 20.27 4.25
C ASP A 65 -12.53 19.98 3.61
N ARG A 66 -12.84 20.64 2.50
CA ARG A 66 -14.10 20.44 1.78
C ARG A 66 -13.97 19.63 0.50
N ILE A 67 -12.76 19.28 0.08
CA ILE A 67 -12.60 18.46 -1.12
C ILE A 67 -13.21 17.08 -0.88
N PRO A 68 -13.69 16.42 -1.95
CA PRO A 68 -14.27 15.09 -1.78
C PRO A 68 -13.28 14.11 -1.19
N LEU A 69 -13.78 13.15 -0.43
CA LEU A 69 -12.92 12.18 0.25
C LEU A 69 -12.08 11.36 -0.73
N PHE A 70 -12.65 11.04 -1.89
CA PHE A 70 -11.88 10.33 -2.90
C PHE A 70 -10.68 11.15 -3.36
N VAL A 71 -10.87 12.44 -3.55
CA VAL A 71 -9.78 13.35 -3.91
C VAL A 71 -8.71 13.40 -2.82
N UNK A 72 -9.06 13.43 -1.75
CA UNK A 72 -8.18 13.40 -0.66
C UNK A 72 -7.38 12.15 -0.57
N ALA A 73 -8.08 11.09 -0.82
CA ALA A 73 -7.38 9.81 -0.86
C ALA A 73 -6.38 9.76 -2.01
N VAL A 74 -6.76 10.25 -3.16
CA VAL A 74 -5.86 10.30 -4.31
C VAL A 74 -4.63 11.17 -4.04
N VAL A 75 -4.81 12.30 -3.37
CA VAL A 75 -3.68 13.18 -3.06
C VAL A 75 -2.69 12.48 -2.12
N ILE A 76 -3.18 11.84 -1.07
CA ILE A 76 -2.31 11.16 -0.13
C ILE A 76 -1.60 9.98 -0.83
N THR A 77 -2.31 9.24 -1.68
CA THR A 77 -1.70 8.18 -2.46
C THR A 77 -0.59 8.72 -3.36
N ALA A 78 -0.82 9.86 -4.00
CA ALA A 78 0.19 10.46 -4.87
C ALA A 78 1.41 10.91 -4.08
N ILE A 79 1.22 11.46 -2.88
CA ILE A 79 2.34 11.85 -2.02
C ILE A 79 3.12 10.61 -1.59
N LEU A 80 2.43 9.53 -1.22
CA LEU A 80 3.11 8.30 -0.85
C LEU A 80 3.96 7.76 -2.01
N LEU A 81 3.42 7.78 -3.23
CA LEU A 81 4.17 7.33 -4.40
C LEU A 81 5.37 8.24 -4.66
N LEU A 82 5.19 9.54 -4.56
CA LEU A 82 6.25 10.49 -4.84
C LEU A 82 7.43 10.30 -3.88
N LEU A 83 7.17 9.96 -2.62
CA LEU A 83 8.22 9.78 -1.64
C LEU A 83 8.82 8.39 -1.63
N SER A 84 8.07 7.35 -1.99
CA SER A 84 8.54 5.97 -1.91
C SER A 84 9.28 5.50 -3.16
N LEU A 85 8.91 5.97 -4.34
CA LEU A 85 9.50 5.47 -5.58
C LEU A 85 10.99 5.77 -5.72
N PRO A 86 11.51 6.95 -5.31
CA PRO A 86 12.96 7.15 -5.38
C PRO A 86 13.75 6.16 -4.52
N VAL A 87 13.21 5.73 -3.38
CA VAL A 87 13.89 4.73 -2.55
C VAL A 87 13.98 3.41 -3.28
N LEU A 88 12.89 2.97 -3.91
CA LEU A 88 12.91 1.74 -4.69
C LEU A 88 13.86 1.86 -5.87
N ALA A 89 13.84 2.99 -6.57
CA ALA A 89 14.74 3.19 -7.70
C ALA A 89 16.20 3.11 -7.28
N GLY A 90 16.52 3.69 -6.12
CA GLY A 90 17.87 3.60 -5.59
C GLY A 90 18.27 2.17 -5.27
N ALA A 91 17.37 1.42 -4.61
CA ALA A 91 17.67 0.05 -4.20
C ALA A 91 17.94 -0.85 -5.41
N ILE A 92 17.07 -0.79 -6.43
CA ILE A 92 17.28 -1.66 -7.59
C ILE A 92 18.44 -1.19 -8.45
N THR A 93 18.80 0.10 -8.42
CA THR A 93 19.96 0.60 -9.14
C THR A 93 21.26 0.07 -8.51
N ILE A 94 21.37 0.07 -7.19
CA ILE A 94 22.59 -0.46 -6.57
C ILE A 94 22.65 -1.98 -6.71
N LEU A 95 21.52 -2.68 -6.81
CA LEU A 95 21.56 -4.09 -7.17
C LEU A 95 22.09 -4.27 -8.61
N LEU A 96 21.67 -3.41 -9.52
CA LEU A 96 22.16 -3.46 -10.90
C LEU A 96 23.66 -3.26 -10.97
N THR A 97 24.19 -2.31 -10.19
CA THR A 97 25.65 -2.10 -10.16
C THR A 97 26.39 -3.29 -9.52
N ASP A 98 25.80 -3.90 -8.48
CA ASP A 98 26.41 -5.10 -7.90
C ASP A 98 26.48 -6.24 -8.90
N ARG A 99 25.47 -6.36 -9.77
CA ARG A 99 25.42 -7.43 -10.75
C ARG A 99 26.41 -7.22 -11.90
N ASN A 100 26.64 -5.98 -12.30
CA ASN A 100 27.35 -5.69 -13.56
C ASN A 100 28.64 -4.90 -13.40
N LEU A 101 28.78 -4.10 -12.35
CA LEU A 101 29.94 -3.23 -12.17
C LEU A 101 30.81 -3.62 -10.99
N ASN A 102 30.54 -4.78 -10.39
CA ASN A 102 31.35 -5.32 -9.29
C ASN A 102 31.37 -4.44 -8.04
N THR A 103 30.36 -3.65 -7.83
CA THR A 103 30.20 -2.99 -6.53
C THR A 103 29.73 -4.02 -5.49
N SER A 104 29.78 -3.67 -4.23
CA SER A 104 29.48 -4.61 -3.16
C SER A 104 28.51 -4.07 -2.14
N PHE A 105 27.48 -3.35 -2.59
CA PHE A 105 26.47 -2.82 -1.67
C PHE A 105 25.76 -3.93 -0.89
N PHE A 106 25.54 -5.08 -1.51
CA PHE A 106 24.86 -6.20 -0.88
C PHE A 106 25.76 -7.42 -0.66
N ASP A 107 27.04 -7.30 -0.91
CA ASP A 107 27.98 -8.42 -0.83
C ASP A 107 28.77 -8.34 0.48
N PRO A 108 28.55 -9.29 1.42
CA PRO A 108 29.32 -9.23 2.68
C PRO A 108 30.83 -9.32 2.50
N ALA A 109 31.28 -9.99 1.47
CA ALA A 109 32.72 -10.11 1.22
C ALA A 109 33.37 -8.77 0.96
N GLY A 110 32.66 -7.81 0.38
CA GLY A 110 33.16 -6.47 0.16
C GLY A 110 32.70 -5.44 1.17
N GLY A 111 32.12 -5.89 2.27
CA GLY A 111 31.66 -4.98 3.31
C GLY A 111 30.19 -4.61 3.24
N GLY A 112 29.46 -5.15 2.28
CA GLY A 112 28.06 -4.84 2.12
C GLY A 112 27.16 -5.73 2.99
N ASP A 113 25.85 -5.49 2.89
CA ASP A 113 24.90 -6.23 3.71
C ASP A 113 23.67 -6.59 2.84
N PRO A 114 23.39 -7.88 2.61
CA PRO A 114 22.19 -8.26 1.85
C PRO A 114 20.89 -7.83 2.52
N ILE A 115 20.86 -7.63 3.81
CA ILE A 115 19.66 -7.19 4.53
C ILE A 115 19.25 -5.77 4.12
N LEU A 116 20.20 -5.01 3.69
CA LEU A 116 19.92 -3.67 3.16
C LEU A 116 18.86 -3.67 2.01
N UNK A 117 18.82 -4.58 1.19
CA UNK A 117 17.89 -4.79 0.17
C UNK A 117 16.53 -4.96 0.70
N UNK A 118 16.48 -5.55 1.87
CA UNK A 118 15.22 -5.80 2.49
C UNK A 118 14.67 -4.55 3.10
N UNK A 119 15.54 -3.66 3.54
CA UNK A 119 15.19 -2.44 4.14
C UNK A 119 14.79 -1.41 3.11
N UNK A 120 15.34 -1.43 2.02
CA UNK A 120 15.06 -0.51 0.98
C UNK A 120 13.87 -0.91 0.16
N UNK A 121 13.58 -2.19 -0.04
CA UNK A 121 12.47 -2.71 -0.70
C UNK A 121 11.24 -2.69 0.16
N UNK A 122 11.35 -2.82 1.41
CA UNK A 122 10.31 -2.77 2.35
C UNK A 122 9.80 -1.35 2.56
N UNK A 123 10.56 -0.40 2.30
CA UNK A 123 10.28 0.96 2.36
C UNK A 123 9.57 1.47 1.13
N UNK A 124 9.59 0.80 0.17
CA UNK A 124 8.91 1.08 -1.04
C UNK A 124 7.66 0.29 -1.21
N UNK A 125 7.66 -0.80 -0.76
CA UNK A 125 6.59 -1.71 -0.88
C UNK A 125 5.48 -1.45 0.12
N HIS A 126 5.84 -1.07 1.32
CA HIS A 126 4.82 -0.81 2.34
C HIS A 126 4.00 0.46 2.05
N PRO A 127 4.60 1.56 1.69
CA PRO A 127 3.76 2.71 1.28
C PRO A 127 2.89 2.43 0.07
N GLU A 128 3.33 1.64 -0.80
CA GLU A 128 2.51 1.27 -1.98
C GLU A 128 1.26 0.44 -1.62
N UNK A 129 1.43 -0.31 -0.80
CA UNK A 129 0.34 -1.16 -0.35
C UNK A 129 -0.70 -0.37 0.39
N UNK A 130 -0.23 0.81 1.03
CA UNK A 130 -1.08 1.73 1.68
C UNK A 130 -1.73 2.65 0.67
N UNK A 131 -1.24 2.73 -0.38
CA UNK A 131 -1.75 3.50 -1.44
C UNK A 131 -2.97 2.92 -2.08
N UNK A 132 -3.07 1.67 -2.19
CA UNK A 132 -4.17 0.98 -2.67
C UNK A 132 -5.32 0.97 -1.68
N UNK A 133 -5.05 0.92 -0.56
CA UNK A 133 -6.00 0.93 0.50
C UNK A 133 -6.60 2.30 0.72
N UNK A 134 -5.91 3.35 0.49
CA UNK A 134 -6.34 4.71 0.62
C UNK A 134 -7.26 5.16 -0.51
N UNK A 135 -7.13 4.60 -1.59
CA UNK A 135 -7.94 4.86 -2.70
C UNK A 135 -9.27 4.16 -2.61
N GLY A 136 -9.18 2.97 -2.19
CA GLY A 136 -10.37 2.15 -1.96
C GLY A 136 -11.30 2.74 -0.93
N PHE A 137 -10.74 3.19 0.17
CA PHE A 137 -11.55 3.79 1.21
C PHE A 137 -12.24 5.06 0.72
N GLY A 138 -11.56 5.85 -0.11
CA GLY A 138 -12.20 7.04 -0.66
C GLY A 138 -13.40 6.69 -1.54
N LEU A 139 -13.23 5.70 -2.39
CA LEU A 139 -14.34 5.23 -3.23
C LEU A 139 -15.51 4.72 -2.39
N ILE A 140 -15.22 3.91 -1.38
CA ILE A 140 -16.26 3.34 -0.53
C ILE A 140 -16.98 4.44 0.26
N SER A 141 -16.27 5.45 0.72
CA SER A 141 -16.91 6.58 1.41
C SER A 141 -17.95 7.27 0.51
N HIS A 142 -17.58 7.48 -0.74
CA HIS A 142 -18.53 8.09 -1.70
C HIS A 142 -19.71 7.17 -1.98
N ILE A 143 -19.47 5.88 -2.10
CA ILE A 143 -20.54 4.91 -2.38
C ILE A 143 -21.52 4.82 -1.21
N VAL A 144 -21.02 4.76 -0.01
CA VAL A 144 -21.86 4.68 1.18
C VAL A 144 -22.71 5.94 1.31
N ARG A 145 -22.17 7.07 1.04
CA ARG A 145 -22.93 8.31 1.06
C ARG A 145 -24.06 8.35 0.00
N UNK A 146 -23.72 7.94 -1.02
CA UNK A 146 -24.64 7.90 -2.11
C UNK A 146 -25.70 6.91 -1.93
N UNK A 147 -25.38 5.87 -1.36
CA UNK A 147 -26.29 4.84 -1.13
C UNK A 147 -27.22 5.12 0.03
N UNK A 148 -26.75 5.89 0.95
CA UNK A 148 -27.46 6.22 2.11
C UNK A 148 -28.10 7.60 1.98
N UNK A 149 -27.97 8.16 0.92
CA UNK A 149 -28.59 9.41 0.73
C UNK A 149 -28.23 10.48 1.67
N UNK A 150 -27.20 10.34 2.23
CA UNK A 150 -26.69 11.25 3.20
C UNK A 150 -25.96 12.36 2.48
N UNK A 151 -25.94 13.44 2.94
CA UNK A 151 -25.35 14.63 2.40
C UNK A 151 -23.89 14.67 2.54
N UNK A 152 -23.47 14.11 3.60
CA UNK A 152 -22.10 14.00 3.99
C UNK A 152 -21.85 12.63 4.51
N UNK A 153 -20.77 12.39 4.49
CA UNK A 153 -20.31 11.23 5.16
C UNK A 153 -20.26 11.55 6.59
N PHE A 154 -20.38 10.57 7.55
CA PHE A 154 -20.33 10.81 8.98
C PHE A 154 -18.89 11.09 9.42
N GLY A 155 -18.69 12.25 10.01
CA GLY A 155 -17.36 12.61 10.52
C GLY A 155 -16.30 12.74 9.43
N THR A 156 -16.59 13.49 8.39
CA THR A 156 -15.67 13.68 7.27
C THR A 156 -14.29 14.16 7.72
N LEU A 157 -14.24 15.09 8.65
CA LEU A 157 -12.97 15.63 9.12
C LEU A 157 -12.13 14.55 9.82
N GLY A 158 -12.77 13.68 10.60
CA GLY A 158 -12.07 12.56 11.22
C GLY A 158 -11.53 11.56 10.20
N ILE A 159 -12.27 11.33 9.12
CA ILE A 159 -11.78 10.45 8.06
C ILE A 159 -10.58 11.07 7.35
N ILE A 160 -10.60 12.38 7.10
CA ILE A 160 -9.46 13.08 6.49
C ILE A 160 -8.22 12.94 7.37
N TYR A 161 -8.36 13.18 8.67
CA TYR A 161 -7.22 13.03 9.58
C TYR A 161 -6.74 11.58 9.65
N ALA A 162 -7.66 10.61 9.58
CA ALA A 162 -7.27 9.20 9.58
C ALA A 162 -6.47 8.84 8.33
N ILE A 163 -6.87 9.35 7.18
CA ILE A 163 -6.14 9.09 5.93
C ILE A 163 -4.73 9.69 6.02
N ILE A 164 -4.61 10.92 6.51
CA ILE A 164 -3.30 11.56 6.67
C ILE A 164 -2.44 10.78 7.66
N ALA A 165 -3.02 10.35 8.79
CA ALA A 165 -2.28 9.60 9.79
C ALA A 165 -1.76 8.27 9.24
N ILE A 166 -2.57 7.55 8.47
CA ILE A 166 -2.13 6.29 7.86
C ILE A 166 -0.97 6.56 6.91
N GLY A 167 -1.05 7.62 6.12
CA GLY A 167 0.02 7.98 5.21
C GLY A 167 1.33 8.27 5.93
N LEU A 168 1.27 9.07 6.98
CA LEU A 168 2.48 9.40 7.74
C LEU A 168 3.05 8.19 8.48
N LEU A 169 2.20 7.41 9.15
CA LEU A 169 2.67 6.25 9.89
C LEU A 169 3.22 5.17 8.97
N GLY A 170 2.73 5.09 7.75
CA GLY A 170 3.22 4.10 6.80
C GLY A 170 4.70 4.23 6.48
N PHE A 171 5.31 5.40 6.67
CA PHE A 171 6.73 5.59 6.41
C PHE A 171 7.62 5.15 7.56
N ILE A 172 7.08 4.96 8.76
CA ILE A 172 7.94 4.70 9.94
C ILE A 172 7.85 3.27 10.42
N VAL A 173 7.21 2.37 9.69
CA VAL A 173 7.02 1.00 10.12
C VAL A 173 7.60 -0.05 9.17
N UNK A 174 8.23 0.27 8.35
CA UNK A 174 8.79 -0.56 7.35
C UNK A 174 9.51 -1.77 7.82
N ALA A 175 10.17 -1.60 8.97
CA ALA A 175 11.01 -2.71 9.41
C ALA A 175 10.24 -3.86 10.03
N HIS A 176 8.94 -3.76 10.17
CA HIS A 176 8.18 -4.91 10.66
C HIS A 176 8.19 -6.09 9.68
N HIS A 177 8.60 -5.87 8.45
CA HIS A 177 8.76 -6.96 7.48
C HIS A 177 10.04 -7.76 7.69
N ILE A 178 10.93 -7.32 8.58
CA ILE A 178 12.19 -7.99 8.81
C ILE A 178 12.40 -8.32 10.30
N PHE A 179 11.32 -8.63 11.02
CA PHE A 179 11.41 -9.00 12.43
C PHE A 179 12.29 -10.23 12.66
N THR A 180 12.38 -11.13 11.67
CA THR A 180 13.06 -12.41 11.86
C THR A 180 14.52 -12.42 11.42
N VAL A 181 15.08 -11.30 10.99
CA VAL A 181 16.46 -11.27 10.48
C VAL A 181 17.47 -10.82 11.54
N GLY A 182 17.14 -10.90 12.82
CA GLY A 182 18.09 -10.62 13.87
C GLY A 182 18.12 -9.20 14.38
N MET A 183 17.00 -8.50 14.29
CA MET A 183 16.89 -7.15 14.85
C MET A 183 17.02 -7.16 16.36
N ASP A 184 17.54 -6.05 16.90
CA ASP A 184 17.62 -5.83 18.33
C ASP A 184 16.23 -5.88 18.98
N VAL A 185 16.16 -6.31 20.23
CA VAL A 185 14.90 -6.44 20.96
C VAL A 185 14.20 -5.09 21.10
N ASP A 186 14.93 -4.04 21.43
CA ASP A 186 14.34 -2.71 21.57
C ASP A 186 13.80 -2.19 20.25
N THR A 187 14.50 -2.45 19.14
CA THR A 187 14.05 -2.06 17.83
C THR A 187 12.78 -2.82 17.44
N ARG A 188 12.71 -4.11 17.74
CA ARG A 188 11.51 -4.89 17.47
C ARG A 188 10.33 -4.39 18.29
N ALA A 189 10.54 -4.02 19.54
CA ALA A 189 9.48 -3.46 20.38
C ALA A 189 8.97 -2.13 19.81
N TYR A 190 9.88 -1.27 19.33
CA TYR A 190 9.48 -0.02 18.72
C TYR A 190 8.60 -0.25 17.49
N PHE A 191 9.02 -1.13 16.58
CA PHE A 191 8.25 -1.35 15.37
C PHE A 191 6.95 -2.10 15.64
N THR A 192 6.90 -2.93 16.68
CA THR A 192 5.64 -3.52 17.11
C THR A 192 4.65 -2.45 17.53
N SER A 193 5.07 -1.53 18.38
CA SER A 193 4.21 -0.45 18.86
C SER A 193 3.78 0.47 17.71
N ALA A 194 4.72 0.87 16.87
CA ALA A 194 4.43 1.76 15.75
C ALA A 194 3.45 1.13 14.77
N THR A 195 3.61 -0.15 14.51
CA THR A 195 2.74 -0.86 13.58
C THR A 195 1.32 -1.00 14.14
N ILE A 196 1.20 -1.29 15.43
CA ILE A 196 -0.13 -1.44 16.05
C ILE A 196 -0.88 -0.10 16.05
N ILE A 197 -0.18 1.00 16.20
CA ILE A 197 -0.81 2.33 16.21
C ILE A 197 -1.55 2.60 14.89
N ILE A 198 -1.11 2.03 13.77
CA ILE A 198 -1.81 2.22 12.49
C ILE A 198 -3.23 1.67 12.54
N ALA A 199 -3.50 0.68 13.39
CA ALA A 199 -4.84 0.12 13.48
C ALA A 199 -5.87 1.13 13.97
N VAL A 200 -5.48 2.13 14.75
CA VAL A 200 -6.41 3.11 15.30
C VAL A 200 -7.04 3.99 14.21
N PRO A 201 -6.26 4.64 13.31
CA PRO A 201 -6.90 5.40 12.22
C PRO A 201 -7.73 4.54 11.29
N THR A 202 -7.30 3.31 11.03
CA THR A 202 -8.07 2.42 10.17
C THR A 202 -9.41 2.07 10.84
N GLY A 203 -9.41 1.84 12.14
CA GLY A 203 -10.64 1.62 12.88
C GLY A 203 -11.57 2.81 12.82
N ILE A 204 -11.04 4.02 12.91
CA ILE A 204 -11.84 5.23 12.77
C ILE A 204 -12.56 5.24 11.42
N LYS A 205 -11.84 4.91 10.35
CA LYS A 205 -12.44 4.89 9.02
C LYS A 205 -13.54 3.84 8.90
N VAL A 206 -13.30 2.64 9.41
CA VAL A 206 -14.28 1.56 9.35
C VAL A 206 -15.54 1.91 10.14
N PHE A 207 -15.39 2.40 11.36
CA PHE A 207 -16.54 2.73 12.18
C PHE A 207 -17.31 3.92 11.62
N ARG A 208 -16.68 4.88 11.04
CA ARG A 208 -17.38 6.01 10.43
C ARG A 208 -18.14 5.65 9.15
N UNK A 209 -17.62 4.79 8.42
CA UNK A 209 -18.26 4.30 7.30
C UNK A 209 -19.49 3.59 7.66
N LEU A 210 -19.42 2.78 8.86
CA LEU A 210 -20.61 2.10 9.37
C LEU A 210 -21.60 3.08 10.02
N ALA A 211 -21.09 4.08 10.70
CA ALA A 211 -21.95 5.08 11.30
C ALA A 211 -22.74 5.86 10.26
N THR A 212 -22.24 5.97 9.04
CA THR A 212 -22.96 6.63 7.97
C THR A 212 -24.26 5.89 7.61
N TYR A 213 -24.26 4.58 7.79
CA TYR A 213 -25.49 3.80 7.57
C TYR A 213 -26.49 3.91 8.72
N HIS A 214 -26.08 4.42 9.87
CA HIS A 214 -26.95 4.45 11.03
C HIS A 214 -28.16 5.34 10.77
N GLY A 215 -29.35 4.82 11.06
CA GLY A 215 -30.57 5.58 10.89
C GLY A 215 -31.10 5.66 9.47
N THR A 216 -30.43 5.04 8.51
CA THR A 216 -30.89 5.05 7.13
C THR A 216 -31.56 3.72 6.78
N THR A 217 -32.36 3.74 5.71
CA THR A 217 -32.93 2.50 5.17
C THR A 217 -31.98 1.93 4.14
N ILE A 218 -31.39 0.76 4.45
CA ILE A 218 -30.40 0.15 3.57
C ILE A 218 -31.10 -0.60 2.45
N THR A 219 -30.78 -0.25 1.21
CA THR A 219 -31.22 -0.99 0.03
C THR A 219 -30.08 -1.93 -0.38
N TYR A 220 -30.36 -3.22 -0.46
CA TYR A 220 -29.33 -4.22 -0.74
C TYR A 220 -29.09 -4.35 -2.23
N SER A 221 -28.74 -3.24 -2.86
CA SER A 221 -28.30 -3.23 -4.26
C SER A 221 -26.89 -3.84 -4.37
N PRO A 222 -26.46 -4.21 -5.58
CA PRO A 222 -25.08 -4.73 -5.73
C PRO A 222 -24.01 -3.77 -5.23
N VAL A 223 -24.20 -2.47 -5.40
CA VAL A 223 -23.22 -1.49 -4.93
C VAL A 223 -23.11 -1.53 -3.41
N THR A 224 -24.25 -1.58 -2.73
CA THR A 224 -24.26 -1.63 -1.27
C THR A 224 -23.62 -2.91 -0.75
N LEU A 225 -23.94 -4.00 -1.37
CA LEU A 225 -23.34 -5.27 -0.97
C LEU A 225 -21.82 -5.25 -1.15
N UNK A 226 -21.33 -4.82 -2.07
CA UNK A 226 -19.96 -4.67 -2.32
C UNK A 226 -19.29 -3.75 -1.37
N ALA A 227 -19.98 -2.74 -0.99
CA ALA A 227 -19.45 -1.87 0.03
C ALA A 227 -19.41 -2.52 1.41
N LEU A 228 -20.46 -3.21 1.77
CA LEU A 228 -20.50 -3.94 3.04
C LEU A 228 -19.45 -5.03 3.09
N UNK A 229 -19.23 -5.56 2.13
CA UNK A 229 -18.24 -6.59 2.06
C UNK A 229 -16.85 -6.06 2.20
N UNK A 230 -16.64 -4.91 1.79
CA UNK A 230 -15.41 -4.22 1.96
C UNK A 230 -15.19 -3.87 3.39
N UNK A 231 -16.19 -3.60 4.11
CA UNK A 231 -16.18 -3.37 5.50
C UNK A 231 -15.83 -4.61 6.29
N UNK A 232 -16.33 -5.60 5.90
CA UNK A 232 -16.11 -6.87 6.59
C UNK A 232 -14.73 -7.42 6.30
N UNK A 233 -14.27 -7.31 5.16
CA UNK A 233 -12.98 -7.73 4.77
C UNK A 233 -11.90 -6.87 5.35
N UNK A 234 -12.09 -5.77 5.59
CA UNK A 234 -11.20 -4.87 6.19
C UNK A 234 -11.11 -5.06 7.67
N UNK A 235 -12.07 -5.49 8.22
CA UNK A 235 -12.14 -5.83 9.57
C UNK A 235 -11.43 -7.10 9.89
N VAL A 236 -11.62 -8.11 9.13
CA VAL A 236 -10.93 -9.41 9.35
C VAL A 236 -9.43 -9.27 9.08
N GLY A 237 -9.09 -8.66 7.96
CA GLY A 237 -7.68 -8.44 7.63
C GLY A 237 -6.95 -7.59 8.65
N GLY A 238 -7.63 -6.62 9.20
CA GLY A 238 -7.01 -5.77 10.21
C GLY A 238 -6.74 -6.51 11.50
N LEU A 239 -7.65 -7.39 11.90
CA LEU A 239 -7.44 -8.19 13.12
C LEU A 239 -6.23 -9.11 12.98
N THR A 240 -6.12 -9.81 11.85
CA THR A 240 -4.94 -10.66 11.64
C THR A 240 -3.67 -9.83 11.48
N GLY A 241 -3.78 -8.63 10.92
CA GLY A 241 -2.62 -7.74 10.82
C GLY A 241 -2.10 -7.29 12.17
N VAL A 242 -2.99 -7.02 13.11
CA VAL A 242 -2.56 -6.65 14.47
C VAL A 242 -1.80 -7.81 15.14
N VAL A 243 -2.26 -9.05 14.92
CA VAL A 243 -1.54 -10.22 15.42
C VAL A 243 -0.14 -10.28 14.82
N LEU A 244 -0.03 -10.08 13.49
CA LEU A 244 1.28 -10.11 12.82
C LEU A 244 2.20 -8.96 13.24
N ALA A 245 1.64 -7.83 13.68
CA ALA A 245 2.44 -6.69 14.10
C ALA A 245 3.28 -6.99 15.34
N ASN A 246 2.89 -7.98 16.13
CA ASN A 246 3.62 -8.36 17.33
C ASN A 246 4.86 -9.16 16.93
N SER A 247 6.04 -8.63 17.22
CA SER A 247 7.27 -9.25 16.75
C SER A 247 7.54 -10.62 17.38
N SER A 248 7.11 -10.85 18.62
CA SER A 248 7.30 -12.16 19.24
C SER A 248 6.48 -13.25 18.55
N ILE A 249 5.26 -12.94 18.16
CA ILE A 249 4.40 -13.90 17.47
C ILE A 249 4.86 -14.07 16.01
N ASP A 250 5.37 -13.02 15.40
CA ASP A 250 5.78 -13.06 13.99
C ASP A 250 6.98 -13.98 13.75
N ILE A 251 7.73 -14.31 14.78
CA ILE A 251 8.82 -15.28 14.65
C ILE A 251 8.27 -16.61 14.10
N VAL A 252 7.09 -17.02 14.56
CA VAL A 252 6.45 -18.26 14.13
C VAL A 252 5.69 -18.07 12.82
N LEU A 253 5.07 -16.90 12.63
CA LEU A 253 4.14 -16.69 11.53
C LEU A 253 4.79 -16.13 10.26
N HIS A 254 6.01 -15.61 10.34
CA HIS A 254 6.67 -14.99 9.19
C HIS A 254 6.85 -16.00 8.06
N ASP A 255 6.57 -15.55 6.83
CA ASP A 255 6.66 -16.38 5.63
C ASP A 255 5.78 -17.63 5.69
N THR A 256 4.65 -17.55 6.36
CA THR A 256 3.65 -18.62 6.35
C THR A 256 2.39 -18.16 5.61
N TYR A 257 1.46 -19.07 5.42
CA TYR A 257 0.19 -18.73 4.78
C TYR A 257 -0.68 -17.83 5.65
N TYR A 258 -0.39 -17.70 6.93
CA TYR A 258 -1.08 -16.72 7.77
C TYR A 258 -0.80 -15.31 7.26
N VAL A 259 0.43 -15.04 6.88
CA VAL A 259 0.79 -13.74 6.29
C VAL A 259 0.09 -13.55 4.94
N VAL A 260 0.04 -14.58 4.16
CA VAL A 260 -0.64 -14.52 2.85
C VAL A 260 -2.12 -14.20 3.02
N ALA A 261 -2.77 -14.81 3.99
CA ALA A 261 -4.18 -14.54 4.30
C ALA A 261 -4.43 -13.09 4.71
N UNK A 262 -3.63 -12.59 5.39
CA UNK A 262 -3.71 -11.23 5.79
C UNK A 262 -3.57 -10.25 4.66
N UNK A 263 -2.75 -10.59 3.78
CA UNK A 263 -2.52 -9.69 2.69
C UNK A 263 -3.59 -9.83 1.64
N UNK A 264 -4.09 -11.06 1.45
CA UNK A 264 -5.11 -11.32 0.57
C UNK A 264 -6.46 -10.81 1.06
N UNK A 265 -6.78 -10.72 2.25
CA UNK A 265 -7.98 -10.31 2.84
C UNK A 265 -8.08 -8.82 2.93
N UNK A 266 -7.13 -8.15 3.12
CA UNK A 266 -7.12 -6.74 3.30
C UNK A 266 -6.82 -6.01 2.02
N UNK A 267 -5.96 -6.37 1.42
CA UNK A 267 -5.43 -5.63 0.29
C UNK A 267 -5.98 -6.15 -1.02
N UNK A 268 -6.05 -7.33 -1.18
CA UNK A 268 -6.42 -7.89 -2.41
C UNK A 268 -7.91 -7.99 -2.56
N ILE A 269 -8.50 -8.63 -1.67
CA ILE A 269 -9.96 -8.85 -1.77
C ILE A 269 -10.69 -7.55 -1.46
N GLY A 270 -10.27 -6.84 -0.42
CA GLY A 270 -10.93 -5.59 -0.10
C GLY A 270 -10.83 -4.56 -1.22
N ALA A 271 -9.64 -4.42 -1.79
CA ALA A 271 -9.45 -3.47 -2.89
C ALA A 271 -10.27 -3.89 -4.12
N VAL A 272 -10.37 -5.18 -4.38
CA VAL A 272 -11.15 -5.67 -5.53
C VAL A 272 -12.63 -5.35 -5.35
N PHE A 273 -13.18 -5.58 -4.16
CA PHE A 273 -14.58 -5.24 -3.91
C PHE A 273 -14.83 -3.73 -4.06
N ALA A 274 -13.90 -2.91 -3.59
CA ALA A 274 -14.03 -1.46 -3.74
C ALA A 274 -13.98 -1.03 -5.22
N ILE A 275 -13.09 -1.64 -5.99
CA ILE A 275 -12.96 -1.33 -7.41
C ILE A 275 -14.22 -1.73 -8.16
N ILE A 276 -14.75 -2.91 -7.89
CA ILE A 276 -15.98 -3.36 -8.54
C ILE A 276 -17.15 -2.47 -8.16
N ALA A 277 -17.25 -2.09 -6.93
CA ALA A 277 -18.30 -1.16 -6.49
C ALA A 277 -18.22 0.17 -7.23
N UNK A 278 -17.13 0.58 -7.29
CA UNK A 278 -16.90 1.79 -7.94
C UNK A 278 -17.27 1.73 -9.35
N PHE A 279 -16.95 0.60 -10.01
CA PHE A 279 -17.31 0.40 -11.40
C PHE A 279 -18.81 0.36 -11.60
N ILE A 280 -19.49 -0.38 -10.76
CA ILE A 280 -20.95 -0.48 -10.82
C ILE A 280 -21.59 0.91 -10.61
N GLN A 281 -21.10 1.63 -9.69
CA GLN A 281 -21.65 2.96 -9.40
C GLN A 281 -21.39 3.98 -10.51
N UNK A 282 -20.25 3.91 -10.92
CA UNK A 282 -19.83 4.88 -11.85
C UNK A 282 -20.26 4.59 -13.25
N PHE A 283 -20.56 3.31 -13.63
CA PHE A 283 -20.90 2.93 -15.00
C PHE A 283 -22.12 3.67 -15.54
N PRO A 284 -23.25 3.74 -14.85
CA PRO A 284 -24.35 4.52 -15.38
C PRO A 284 -24.02 6.00 -15.56
N LEU A 285 -23.17 6.54 -14.72
CA LEU A 285 -22.82 7.95 -14.83
C LEU A 285 -21.94 8.22 -16.06
N PHE A 286 -21.06 7.28 -16.41
CA PHE A 286 -20.20 7.45 -17.59
C PHE A 286 -20.94 7.20 -18.89
N THR A 287 -21.85 6.23 -18.90
CA THR A 287 -22.51 5.82 -20.14
C THR A 287 -23.87 6.44 -20.33
N GLY A 288 -24.48 6.97 -19.29
CA GLY A 288 -25.80 7.52 -19.37
C GLY A 288 -26.90 6.47 -19.45
N ILE A 289 -26.56 5.23 -19.19
CA ILE A 289 -27.55 4.14 -19.15
C ILE A 289 -28.03 3.90 -17.70
#